data_31abd81597ce9d5720f7cfd664dbca66
#
_entry.id   31abd81597ce9d5720f7cfd664dbca66
#
_cell.length_a   1.000
_cell.length_b   1.000
_cell.length_c   1.000
_cell.angle_alpha   90.00
_cell.angle_beta   90.00
_cell.angle_gamma   90.00
#
_symmetry.space_group_name_H-M   'P 1'
#
loop_
_entity.id
_entity.type
_entity.pdbx_description
1 polymer ?
#
loop_
_entity_poly.entity_id
_entity_poly.type
_entity_poly.pdbx_seq_one_letter_code
_entity_poly.pdbx_strand_id
1 'polypeptide(L)'
;KNKTLYQAVTRWFSANMENAETELHYDSPFHLLIAVILSAQCTDKRVNMYTPAIFERFPQPSDLASASFEEVYQMIKSISFPNNKAKHLVGMAQMLVKDFGSEVPGTLEELVKLPGVGRKTANVIQSVVFNKAAMAVDTHVFRVSHRIGLVTKSCTTPLAVEKYLMKH
;
A
#
# COMPACT_ATOMS: atom_id res chain seq x y z
N LYS A 1 13.48 -27.96 9.95
CA LYS A 1 13.81 -27.51 8.57
C LYS A 1 13.42 -26.06 8.30
N ASN A 2 12.17 -25.62 8.66
CA ASN A 2 11.72 -24.27 8.36
C ASN A 2 12.50 -23.20 9.14
N LYS A 3 12.77 -23.38 10.43
CA LYS A 3 13.48 -22.37 11.25
C LYS A 3 14.84 -21.99 10.66
N THR A 4 15.60 -22.95 10.17
CA THR A 4 16.90 -22.72 9.52
C THR A 4 16.76 -21.92 8.23
N LEU A 5 15.72 -22.22 7.43
CA LEU A 5 15.43 -21.49 6.18
C LEU A 5 15.02 -20.04 6.47
N TYR A 6 14.14 -19.81 7.43
CA TYR A 6 13.77 -18.45 7.86
C TYR A 6 14.99 -17.65 8.31
N GLN A 7 15.83 -18.24 9.16
CA GLN A 7 17.06 -17.60 9.62
C GLN A 7 18.02 -17.26 8.46
N ALA A 8 18.14 -18.14 7.47
CA ALA A 8 18.98 -17.92 6.30
C ALA A 8 18.43 -16.75 5.43
N VAL A 9 17.12 -16.75 5.18
CA VAL A 9 16.45 -15.68 4.41
C VAL A 9 16.54 -14.34 5.14
N THR A 10 16.22 -14.29 6.43
CA THR A 10 16.31 -13.07 7.23
C THR A 10 17.73 -12.52 7.26
N ARG A 11 18.73 -13.40 7.47
CA ARG A 11 20.15 -13.01 7.46
C ARG A 11 20.57 -12.44 6.10
N TRP A 12 20.10 -13.06 5.01
CA TRP A 12 20.38 -12.56 3.68
C TRP A 12 19.81 -11.16 3.45
N PHE A 13 18.55 -10.93 3.82
CA PHE A 13 17.93 -9.61 3.71
C PHE A 13 18.63 -8.58 4.58
N SER A 14 18.96 -8.89 5.84
CA SER A 14 19.70 -7.99 6.73
C SER A 14 21.06 -7.60 6.18
N ALA A 15 21.73 -8.51 5.45
CA ALA A 15 23.05 -8.26 4.87
C ALA A 15 23.01 -7.52 3.52
N ASN A 16 21.92 -7.65 2.75
CA ASN A 16 21.87 -7.17 1.37
C ASN A 16 20.81 -6.07 1.11
N MET A 17 19.84 -5.94 1.99
CA MET A 17 18.71 -5.01 1.85
C MET A 17 18.34 -4.40 3.22
N GLU A 18 19.30 -3.89 3.94
CA GLU A 18 19.14 -3.36 5.31
C GLU A 18 18.09 -2.23 5.37
N ASN A 19 18.02 -1.39 4.33
CA ASN A 19 17.08 -0.30 4.19
C ASN A 19 16.16 -0.53 2.97
N ALA A 20 15.27 -1.50 3.08
CA ALA A 20 14.25 -1.71 2.04
C ALA A 20 13.17 -0.62 2.16
N GLU A 21 13.19 0.34 1.25
CA GLU A 21 12.21 1.42 1.16
C GLU A 21 11.26 1.21 -0.02
N THR A 22 10.12 1.90 0.01
CA THR A 22 9.23 1.95 -1.16
C THR A 22 9.85 2.81 -2.26
N GLU A 23 9.64 2.43 -3.52
CA GLU A 23 10.04 3.24 -4.68
C GLU A 23 9.07 4.39 -4.96
N LEU A 24 7.91 4.42 -4.30
CA LEU A 24 6.93 5.50 -4.42
C LEU A 24 7.46 6.77 -3.73
N HIS A 25 7.36 7.90 -4.43
CA HIS A 25 7.71 9.21 -3.86
C HIS A 25 6.50 9.76 -3.08
N TYR A 26 6.74 10.24 -1.88
CA TYR A 26 5.74 10.86 -1.01
C TYR A 26 6.44 11.73 0.04
N ASP A 27 5.70 12.67 0.63
CA ASP A 27 6.18 13.58 1.68
C ASP A 27 5.29 13.55 2.94
N SER A 28 4.16 12.87 2.89
CA SER A 28 3.25 12.69 4.01
C SER A 28 2.57 11.32 3.98
N PRO A 29 2.02 10.82 5.12
CA PRO A 29 1.21 9.61 5.15
C PRO A 29 0.02 9.66 4.20
N PHE A 30 -0.63 10.81 4.06
CA PHE A 30 -1.73 11.02 3.11
C PHE A 30 -1.26 10.87 1.66
N HIS A 31 -0.13 11.46 1.30
CA HIS A 31 0.44 11.35 -0.04
C HIS A 31 0.90 9.92 -0.36
N LEU A 32 1.46 9.20 0.62
CA LEU A 32 1.75 7.78 0.43
C LEU A 32 0.47 6.98 0.17
N LEU A 33 -0.62 7.26 0.90
CA LEU A 33 -1.90 6.58 0.70
C LEU A 33 -2.44 6.79 -0.72
N ILE A 34 -2.37 8.02 -1.25
CA ILE A 34 -2.70 8.33 -2.65
C ILE A 34 -1.82 7.50 -3.59
N ALA A 35 -0.49 7.54 -3.41
CA ALA A 35 0.46 6.85 -4.29
C ALA A 35 0.23 5.33 -4.31
N VAL A 36 -0.02 4.70 -3.15
CA VAL A 36 -0.28 3.25 -3.07
C VAL A 36 -1.62 2.87 -3.72
N ILE A 37 -2.67 3.70 -3.58
CA ILE A 37 -3.94 3.47 -4.30
C ILE A 37 -3.70 3.55 -5.82
N LEU A 38 -2.91 4.52 -6.27
CA LEU A 38 -2.60 4.68 -7.70
C LEU A 38 -1.70 3.55 -8.23
N SER A 39 -0.85 2.94 -7.41
CA SER A 39 0.08 1.88 -7.82
C SER A 39 -0.61 0.52 -8.09
N ALA A 40 -1.87 0.35 -7.70
CA ALA A 40 -2.62 -0.87 -8.01
C ALA A 40 -2.65 -1.11 -9.52
N GLN A 41 -2.03 -2.22 -9.99
CA GLN A 41 -1.87 -2.58 -11.40
C GLN A 41 -1.21 -1.46 -12.26
N CYS A 42 -0.31 -0.71 -11.66
CA CYS A 42 0.48 0.33 -12.30
C CYS A 42 1.90 0.30 -11.72
N THR A 43 2.91 0.60 -12.52
CA THR A 43 4.30 0.65 -12.05
C THR A 43 4.54 1.89 -11.18
N ASP A 44 5.38 1.77 -10.16
CA ASP A 44 5.74 2.88 -9.28
C ASP A 44 6.36 4.05 -10.06
N LYS A 45 7.23 3.74 -11.04
CA LYS A 45 7.78 4.74 -11.96
C LYS A 45 6.68 5.57 -12.65
N ARG A 46 5.61 4.91 -13.12
CA ARG A 46 4.50 5.62 -13.77
C ARG A 46 3.71 6.46 -12.76
N VAL A 47 3.43 5.93 -11.57
CA VAL A 47 2.76 6.68 -10.50
C VAL A 47 3.55 7.93 -10.14
N ASN A 48 4.86 7.81 -9.96
CA ASN A 48 5.76 8.92 -9.61
C ASN A 48 5.81 10.04 -10.67
N MET A 49 5.37 9.77 -11.91
CA MET A 49 5.24 10.81 -12.94
C MET A 49 4.03 11.72 -12.72
N TYR A 50 2.99 11.23 -12.03
CA TYR A 50 1.72 11.97 -11.84
C TYR A 50 1.57 12.54 -10.42
N THR A 51 2.15 11.88 -9.42
CA THR A 51 1.98 12.27 -8.01
C THR A 51 2.47 13.68 -7.67
N PRO A 52 3.53 14.25 -8.25
CA PRO A 52 3.94 15.62 -7.93
C PRO A 52 2.83 16.65 -8.17
N ALA A 53 2.18 16.60 -9.32
CA ALA A 53 1.08 17.52 -9.65
C ALA A 53 -0.15 17.28 -8.75
N ILE A 54 -0.41 16.02 -8.37
CA ILE A 54 -1.51 15.66 -7.47
C ILE A 54 -1.23 16.19 -6.07
N PHE A 55 -0.02 16.05 -5.55
CA PHE A 55 0.36 16.51 -4.22
C PHE A 55 0.38 18.04 -4.11
N GLU A 56 0.83 18.71 -5.16
CA GLU A 56 0.75 20.18 -5.23
C GLU A 56 -0.69 20.68 -5.22
N ARG A 57 -1.60 20.01 -5.95
CA ARG A 57 -3.02 20.40 -6.02
C ARG A 57 -3.79 20.02 -4.76
N PHE A 58 -3.45 18.93 -4.11
CA PHE A 58 -4.14 18.37 -2.95
C PHE A 58 -3.16 18.10 -1.79
N PRO A 59 -2.60 19.15 -1.16
CA PRO A 59 -1.65 18.99 -0.08
C PRO A 59 -2.25 18.40 1.19
N GLN A 60 -3.57 18.53 1.38
CA GLN A 60 -4.30 18.05 2.55
C GLN A 60 -5.51 17.20 2.17
N PRO A 61 -5.96 16.28 3.05
CA PRO A 61 -7.17 15.50 2.80
C PRO A 61 -8.42 16.34 2.48
N SER A 62 -8.57 17.50 3.11
CA SER A 62 -9.69 18.43 2.86
C SER A 62 -9.74 18.94 1.42
N ASP A 63 -8.59 19.16 0.80
CA ASP A 63 -8.50 19.65 -0.58
C ASP A 63 -9.03 18.59 -1.56
N LEU A 64 -8.59 17.35 -1.39
CA LEU A 64 -9.02 16.23 -2.22
C LEU A 64 -10.49 15.82 -1.91
N ALA A 65 -10.93 15.93 -0.65
CA ALA A 65 -12.31 15.66 -0.26
C ALA A 65 -13.31 16.62 -0.92
N SER A 66 -12.88 17.85 -1.22
CA SER A 66 -13.67 18.89 -1.87
C SER A 66 -13.57 18.87 -3.39
N ALA A 67 -12.66 18.08 -3.95
CA ALA A 67 -12.45 17.96 -5.38
C ALA A 67 -13.62 17.24 -6.07
N SER A 68 -13.92 17.63 -7.31
CA SER A 68 -14.84 16.86 -8.14
C SER A 68 -14.20 15.58 -8.67
N PHE A 69 -15.03 14.57 -8.93
CA PHE A 69 -14.59 13.36 -9.61
C PHE A 69 -13.86 13.68 -10.92
N GLU A 70 -14.43 14.58 -11.72
CA GLU A 70 -13.89 14.93 -13.03
C GLU A 70 -12.50 15.57 -12.93
N GLU A 71 -12.28 16.46 -11.96
CA GLU A 71 -10.96 17.05 -11.73
C GLU A 71 -9.91 15.99 -11.45
N VAL A 72 -10.18 15.10 -10.49
CA VAL A 72 -9.24 14.01 -10.14
C VAL A 72 -9.05 13.04 -11.31
N TYR A 73 -10.12 12.68 -12.01
CA TYR A 73 -10.07 11.81 -13.18
C TYR A 73 -9.16 12.39 -14.28
N GLN A 74 -9.27 13.67 -14.60
CA GLN A 74 -8.43 14.32 -15.62
C GLN A 74 -6.93 14.26 -15.26
N MET A 75 -6.59 14.36 -13.98
CA MET A 75 -5.20 14.26 -13.51
C MET A 75 -4.62 12.84 -13.63
N ILE A 76 -5.46 11.79 -13.57
CA ILE A 76 -5.01 10.39 -13.53
C ILE A 76 -5.49 9.56 -14.73
N LYS A 77 -6.13 10.15 -15.74
CA LYS A 77 -6.75 9.44 -16.87
C LYS A 77 -5.81 8.50 -17.64
N SER A 78 -4.51 8.75 -17.57
CA SER A 78 -3.49 7.91 -18.20
C SER A 78 -2.95 6.78 -17.30
N ILE A 79 -3.43 6.71 -16.05
CA ILE A 79 -3.13 5.61 -15.12
C ILE A 79 -4.16 4.49 -15.34
N SER A 80 -3.78 3.24 -15.05
CA SER A 80 -4.69 2.10 -15.15
C SER A 80 -5.93 2.27 -14.25
N PHE A 81 -7.11 1.93 -14.79
CA PHE A 81 -8.40 2.00 -14.07
C PHE A 81 -8.73 3.38 -13.47
N PRO A 82 -8.63 4.48 -14.23
CA PRO A 82 -8.69 5.84 -13.69
C PRO A 82 -10.06 6.18 -13.07
N ASN A 83 -11.16 5.64 -13.62
CA ASN A 83 -12.51 5.88 -13.08
C ASN A 83 -12.64 5.39 -11.62
N ASN A 84 -12.23 4.14 -11.36
CA ASN A 84 -12.34 3.58 -10.02
C ASN A 84 -11.36 4.26 -9.06
N LYS A 85 -10.14 4.56 -9.52
CA LYS A 85 -9.13 5.26 -8.71
C LYS A 85 -9.55 6.68 -8.35
N ALA A 86 -10.13 7.44 -9.28
CA ALA A 86 -10.64 8.78 -8.98
C ALA A 86 -11.75 8.74 -7.91
N LYS A 87 -12.71 7.82 -8.04
CA LYS A 87 -13.76 7.61 -7.03
C LYS A 87 -13.17 7.23 -5.67
N HIS A 88 -12.20 6.31 -5.67
CA HIS A 88 -11.55 5.87 -4.43
C HIS A 88 -10.78 7.00 -3.76
N LEU A 89 -10.02 7.80 -4.51
CA LEU A 89 -9.25 8.91 -3.96
C LEU A 89 -10.14 9.96 -3.30
N VAL A 90 -11.20 10.40 -3.98
CA VAL A 90 -12.16 11.37 -3.41
C VAL A 90 -12.87 10.77 -2.20
N GLY A 91 -13.39 9.55 -2.31
CA GLY A 91 -14.09 8.88 -1.20
C GLY A 91 -13.20 8.60 0.00
N MET A 92 -11.95 8.24 -0.22
CA MET A 92 -10.93 8.06 0.83
C MET A 92 -10.69 9.38 1.56
N ALA A 93 -10.47 10.47 0.84
CA ALA A 93 -10.24 11.78 1.44
C ALA A 93 -11.46 12.29 2.23
N GLN A 94 -12.68 12.10 1.70
CA GLN A 94 -13.92 12.44 2.40
C GLN A 94 -14.05 11.64 3.72
N MET A 95 -13.72 10.36 3.72
CA MET A 95 -13.75 9.53 4.92
C MET A 95 -12.68 9.94 5.93
N LEU A 96 -11.46 10.29 5.49
CA LEU A 96 -10.42 10.82 6.38
C LEU A 96 -10.88 12.09 7.09
N VAL A 97 -11.47 13.03 6.35
CA VAL A 97 -11.97 14.28 6.95
C VAL A 97 -13.11 14.03 7.93
N LYS A 98 -14.08 13.19 7.53
CA LYS A 98 -15.29 12.95 8.33
C LYS A 98 -15.05 12.11 9.57
N ASP A 99 -14.31 11.00 9.41
CA ASP A 99 -14.27 9.92 10.42
C ASP A 99 -12.93 9.82 11.15
N PHE A 100 -11.86 10.42 10.60
CA PHE A 100 -10.49 10.28 11.11
C PHE A 100 -9.77 11.63 11.36
N GLY A 101 -10.52 12.73 11.42
CA GLY A 101 -9.95 14.06 11.72
C GLY A 101 -8.88 14.51 10.74
N SER A 102 -8.96 14.11 9.48
CA SER A 102 -7.97 14.35 8.42
C SER A 102 -6.62 13.64 8.64
N GLU A 103 -6.55 12.67 9.52
CA GLU A 103 -5.35 11.87 9.78
C GLU A 103 -5.48 10.48 9.15
N VAL A 104 -4.36 9.91 8.71
CA VAL A 104 -4.32 8.52 8.22
C VAL A 104 -4.34 7.58 9.42
N PRO A 105 -5.35 6.68 9.54
CA PRO A 105 -5.44 5.77 10.69
C PRO A 105 -4.31 4.75 10.70
N GLY A 106 -3.92 4.33 11.90
CA GLY A 106 -2.77 3.43 12.11
C GLY A 106 -3.14 1.96 12.31
N THR A 107 -4.41 1.58 12.32
CA THR A 107 -4.82 0.17 12.50
C THR A 107 -5.27 -0.45 11.18
N LEU A 108 -5.06 -1.77 11.04
CA LEU A 108 -5.49 -2.50 9.85
C LEU A 108 -7.01 -2.40 9.65
N GLU A 109 -7.75 -2.52 10.74
CA GLU A 109 -9.21 -2.49 10.77
C GLU A 109 -9.78 -1.16 10.28
N GLU A 110 -9.12 -0.06 10.57
CA GLU A 110 -9.53 1.28 10.13
C GLU A 110 -9.08 1.53 8.69
N LEU A 111 -7.84 1.18 8.36
CA LEU A 111 -7.28 1.39 7.02
C LEU A 111 -8.11 0.68 5.93
N VAL A 112 -8.56 -0.54 6.16
CA VAL A 112 -9.35 -1.29 5.17
C VAL A 112 -10.78 -0.76 4.99
N LYS A 113 -11.25 0.17 5.84
CA LYS A 113 -12.53 0.88 5.64
C LYS A 113 -12.41 1.96 4.56
N LEU A 114 -11.21 2.46 4.33
CA LEU A 114 -10.97 3.53 3.36
C LEU A 114 -11.20 3.02 1.94
N PRO A 115 -11.95 3.76 1.10
CA PRO A 115 -12.12 3.42 -0.30
C PRO A 115 -10.79 3.23 -1.04
N GLY A 116 -10.66 2.14 -1.78
CA GLY A 116 -9.43 1.79 -2.50
C GLY A 116 -8.32 1.16 -1.67
N VAL A 117 -8.52 1.01 -0.37
CA VAL A 117 -7.54 0.40 0.54
C VAL A 117 -7.93 -1.04 0.85
N GLY A 118 -7.27 -1.97 0.19
CA GLY A 118 -7.34 -3.39 0.54
C GLY A 118 -6.32 -3.77 1.62
N ARG A 119 -6.36 -5.02 2.07
CA ARG A 119 -5.46 -5.54 3.11
C ARG A 119 -3.98 -5.35 2.75
N LYS A 120 -3.59 -5.61 1.49
CA LYS A 120 -2.21 -5.39 1.03
C LYS A 120 -1.80 -3.93 1.20
N THR A 121 -2.62 -2.99 0.72
CA THR A 121 -2.38 -1.55 0.85
C THR A 121 -2.27 -1.13 2.30
N ALA A 122 -3.18 -1.60 3.15
CA ALA A 122 -3.16 -1.32 4.59
C ALA A 122 -1.86 -1.82 5.25
N ASN A 123 -1.39 -3.01 4.92
CA ASN A 123 -0.13 -3.54 5.43
C ASN A 123 1.09 -2.71 4.96
N VAL A 124 1.09 -2.19 3.72
CA VAL A 124 2.12 -1.27 3.24
C VAL A 124 2.13 0.00 4.09
N ILE A 125 0.96 0.63 4.30
CA ILE A 125 0.85 1.84 5.13
C ILE A 125 1.30 1.57 6.56
N GLN A 126 0.89 0.47 7.18
CA GLN A 126 1.31 0.11 8.53
C GLN A 126 2.83 -0.06 8.65
N SER A 127 3.45 -0.72 7.69
CA SER A 127 4.90 -0.94 7.67
C SER A 127 5.66 0.35 7.43
N VAL A 128 5.30 1.11 6.38
CA VAL A 128 6.08 2.26 5.92
C VAL A 128 5.86 3.51 6.79
N VAL A 129 4.61 3.80 7.15
CA VAL A 129 4.26 5.02 7.91
C VAL A 129 4.40 4.81 9.40
N PHE A 130 3.87 3.69 9.90
CA PHE A 130 3.75 3.45 11.35
C PHE A 130 4.83 2.52 11.90
N ASN A 131 5.77 2.08 11.06
CA ASN A 131 6.86 1.17 11.42
C ASN A 131 6.36 -0.08 12.19
N LYS A 132 5.17 -0.57 11.83
CA LYS A 132 4.58 -1.77 12.42
C LYS A 132 5.04 -3.00 11.66
N ALA A 133 5.22 -4.10 12.39
CA ALA A 133 5.45 -5.40 11.78
C ALA A 133 4.21 -5.80 10.99
N ALA A 134 4.24 -5.62 9.67
CA ALA A 134 3.17 -5.97 8.74
C ALA A 134 3.76 -6.53 7.44
N MET A 135 3.09 -7.53 6.87
CA MET A 135 3.53 -8.19 5.65
C MET A 135 2.52 -7.97 4.53
N ALA A 136 2.91 -7.17 3.54
CA ALA A 136 2.12 -6.98 2.33
C ALA A 136 2.35 -8.15 1.35
N VAL A 137 1.44 -9.10 1.30
CA VAL A 137 1.55 -10.26 0.40
C VAL A 137 0.90 -9.94 -0.94
N ASP A 138 1.72 -9.73 -1.94
CA ASP A 138 1.31 -9.64 -3.34
C ASP A 138 1.53 -10.98 -4.08
N THR A 139 1.31 -10.99 -5.40
CA THR A 139 1.51 -12.17 -6.24
C THR A 139 2.96 -12.64 -6.26
N HIS A 140 3.92 -11.74 -6.10
CA HIS A 140 5.36 -12.07 -6.07
C HIS A 140 5.73 -12.70 -4.73
N VAL A 141 5.39 -12.07 -3.62
CA VAL A 141 5.61 -12.62 -2.28
C VAL A 141 4.92 -13.96 -2.14
N PHE A 142 3.67 -14.09 -2.59
CA PHE A 142 2.93 -15.35 -2.59
C PHE A 142 3.70 -16.45 -3.33
N ARG A 143 4.07 -16.20 -4.57
CA ARG A 143 4.76 -17.19 -5.43
C ARG A 143 6.15 -17.54 -4.91
N VAL A 144 6.95 -16.54 -4.54
CA VAL A 144 8.32 -16.76 -4.07
C VAL A 144 8.33 -17.52 -2.76
N SER A 145 7.47 -17.19 -1.80
CA SER A 145 7.38 -17.87 -0.51
C SER A 145 7.08 -19.37 -0.66
N HIS A 146 6.23 -19.74 -1.62
CA HIS A 146 5.99 -21.16 -1.94
C HIS A 146 7.19 -21.81 -2.62
N ARG A 147 7.80 -21.11 -3.59
CA ARG A 147 8.89 -21.64 -4.40
C ARG A 147 10.12 -21.96 -3.57
N ILE A 148 10.46 -21.13 -2.60
CA ILE A 148 11.62 -21.35 -1.71
C ILE A 148 11.27 -22.14 -0.46
N GLY A 149 9.99 -22.51 -0.26
CA GLY A 149 9.56 -23.37 0.84
C GLY A 149 9.40 -22.66 2.18
N LEU A 150 9.24 -21.32 2.21
CA LEU A 150 8.93 -20.58 3.43
C LEU A 150 7.53 -20.88 3.95
N VAL A 151 6.59 -21.17 3.07
CA VAL A 151 5.20 -21.52 3.43
C VAL A 151 4.85 -22.92 2.96
N THR A 152 3.86 -23.51 3.58
CA THR A 152 3.34 -24.83 3.20
C THR A 152 2.37 -24.73 2.02
N LYS A 153 2.20 -25.83 1.29
CA LYS A 153 1.23 -25.93 0.17
C LYS A 153 -0.22 -25.65 0.59
N SER A 154 -0.53 -25.77 1.88
CA SER A 154 -1.85 -25.47 2.43
C SER A 154 -2.14 -23.95 2.52
N CYS A 155 -1.14 -23.09 2.40
CA CYS A 155 -1.32 -21.63 2.36
C CYS A 155 -1.77 -21.20 0.96
N THR A 156 -3.03 -21.46 0.61
CA THR A 156 -3.56 -21.26 -0.76
C THR A 156 -4.04 -19.84 -1.05
N THR A 157 -4.03 -18.93 -0.06
CA THR A 157 -4.45 -17.53 -0.22
C THR A 157 -3.38 -16.56 0.28
N PRO A 158 -3.32 -15.32 -0.23
CA PRO A 158 -2.42 -14.29 0.29
C PRO A 158 -2.54 -14.08 1.80
N LEU A 159 -3.76 -14.11 2.33
CA LEU A 159 -4.00 -13.99 3.78
C LEU A 159 -3.42 -15.17 4.56
N ALA A 160 -3.52 -16.38 4.04
CA ALA A 160 -2.92 -17.56 4.67
C ALA A 160 -1.39 -17.47 4.68
N VAL A 161 -0.79 -17.00 3.58
CA VAL A 161 0.65 -16.74 3.48
C VAL A 161 1.08 -15.66 4.46
N GLU A 162 0.39 -14.52 4.50
CA GLU A 162 0.63 -13.44 5.46
C GLU A 162 0.65 -13.96 6.90
N LYS A 163 -0.43 -14.61 7.32
CA LYS A 163 -0.55 -15.17 8.67
C LYS A 163 0.53 -16.20 8.99
N TYR A 164 0.95 -16.97 8.01
CA TYR A 164 2.00 -17.98 8.18
C TYR A 164 3.37 -17.32 8.35
N LEU A 165 3.72 -16.36 7.48
CA LEU A 165 5.01 -15.65 7.54
C LEU A 165 5.13 -14.80 8.81
N MET A 166 4.05 -14.18 9.26
CA MET A 166 4.03 -13.34 10.47
C MET A 166 4.18 -14.12 11.80
N LYS A 167 4.13 -15.46 11.77
CA LYS A 167 4.34 -16.31 12.96
C LYS A 167 5.81 -16.65 13.20
N HIS A 168 6.66 -16.41 12.25
CA HIS A 168 8.06 -16.81 12.23
C HIS A 168 9.01 -15.63 12.15
#